data_f4c2b0529cc60fbad62ea07af766d55b
#
_entry.id   f4c2b0529cc60fbad62ea07af766d55b
#
_cell.length_a   1.000
_cell.length_b   1.000
_cell.length_c   1.000
_cell.angle_alpha   90.00
_cell.angle_beta   90.00
_cell.angle_gamma   90.00
#
_symmetry.space_group_name_H-M   'P 1'
#
loop_
_entity.id
_entity.type
_entity.pdbx_description
1 polymer ?
#
loop_
_entity_poly.entity_id
_entity_poly.type
_entity_poly.pdbx_seq_one_letter_code
_entity_poly.pdbx_strand_id
1 'polypeptide(L)'
;MLVDASGRDDAAVVRIADDRALILTTDFFTPIVDDPYTFGQIAAANALSDVYAMGGRPLWCLNLVGWPREKLPLDALGAVLRGGADMVARAGARILGGHSIDDPEPKYGLMVVGEVHPDRMTTNAAAEVGDRLVLTKPIGTGIVATAIKKGAAPADAIRAATDAMTTLNDGAAAAAASAGVRAATDVTGFGLLGHLGAMLLASGVAAEIWAGAVPWLAGARRLAEDGHIPGGTRRNLASASETTSWDPGFDEVEQLMLADAQTSGGLLLAVRPAALPRLLASLFSHGTLAAAEIGAVGAGRPGSIQVHRGSYAP
;
A
#
# COMPACT_ATOMS: atom_id res chain seq x y z
N MET A 1 -8.88 -14.20 -18.89
CA MET A 1 -8.78 -13.61 -17.55
C MET A 1 -7.72 -14.37 -16.78
N LEU A 2 -6.74 -13.71 -16.19
CA LEU A 2 -5.73 -14.34 -15.32
C LEU A 2 -6.02 -14.06 -13.85
N VAL A 3 -6.45 -12.83 -13.52
CA VAL A 3 -6.88 -12.40 -12.19
C VAL A 3 -8.18 -11.62 -12.33
N ASP A 4 -9.15 -11.90 -11.48
CA ASP A 4 -10.44 -11.23 -11.42
C ASP A 4 -10.86 -10.92 -9.98
N ALA A 5 -12.02 -10.29 -9.81
CA ALA A 5 -12.52 -9.86 -8.50
C ALA A 5 -12.74 -11.00 -7.47
N SER A 6 -12.77 -12.27 -7.90
CA SER A 6 -12.96 -13.40 -6.98
C SER A 6 -11.72 -13.67 -6.12
N GLY A 7 -10.51 -13.35 -6.63
CA GLY A 7 -9.23 -13.55 -5.94
C GLY A 7 -8.91 -12.48 -4.89
N ARG A 8 -9.63 -11.36 -4.86
CA ARG A 8 -9.33 -10.20 -3.99
C ARG A 8 -7.87 -9.73 -4.10
N ASP A 9 -7.33 -9.81 -5.32
CA ASP A 9 -6.00 -9.29 -5.65
C ASP A 9 -6.06 -7.78 -5.90
N ASP A 10 -4.90 -7.12 -5.97
CA ASP A 10 -4.81 -5.66 -6.06
C ASP A 10 -5.41 -5.12 -7.36
N ALA A 11 -5.33 -5.88 -8.46
CA ALA A 11 -5.91 -5.49 -9.74
C ALA A 11 -6.42 -6.67 -10.57
N ALA A 12 -7.29 -6.40 -11.54
CA ALA A 12 -7.67 -7.37 -12.55
C ALA A 12 -6.56 -7.52 -13.61
N VAL A 13 -6.33 -8.76 -14.09
CA VAL A 13 -5.31 -9.05 -15.13
C VAL A 13 -5.94 -9.83 -16.28
N VAL A 14 -5.81 -9.27 -17.49
CA VAL A 14 -6.36 -9.84 -18.74
C VAL A 14 -5.23 -10.14 -19.72
N ARG A 15 -5.03 -11.41 -20.08
CA ARG A 15 -4.08 -11.78 -21.14
C ARG A 15 -4.58 -11.26 -22.50
N ILE A 16 -3.70 -10.59 -23.24
CA ILE A 16 -3.98 -10.08 -24.59
C ILE A 16 -3.09 -10.70 -25.67
N ALA A 17 -1.95 -11.28 -25.25
CA ALA A 17 -1.04 -12.07 -26.09
C ALA A 17 -0.32 -13.12 -25.23
N ASP A 18 0.50 -13.98 -25.84
CA ASP A 18 1.22 -15.01 -25.10
C ASP A 18 2.20 -14.43 -24.07
N ASP A 19 2.83 -13.30 -24.41
CA ASP A 19 3.83 -12.59 -23.60
C ASP A 19 3.31 -11.30 -22.95
N ARG A 20 2.00 -10.97 -23.09
CA ARG A 20 1.43 -9.70 -22.62
C ARG A 20 0.08 -9.88 -21.96
N ALA A 21 -0.06 -9.25 -20.80
CA ALA A 21 -1.32 -9.07 -20.12
C ALA A 21 -1.49 -7.60 -19.70
N LEU A 22 -2.74 -7.12 -19.67
CA LEU A 22 -3.10 -5.81 -19.13
C LEU A 22 -3.53 -5.95 -17.67
N ILE A 23 -3.05 -5.03 -16.85
CA ILE A 23 -3.46 -4.80 -15.49
C ILE A 23 -4.46 -3.63 -15.50
N LEU A 24 -5.58 -3.79 -14.81
CA LEU A 24 -6.66 -2.81 -14.77
C LEU A 24 -7.06 -2.57 -13.32
N THR A 25 -6.93 -1.33 -12.87
CA THR A 25 -7.35 -0.92 -11.53
C THR A 25 -8.01 0.44 -11.52
N THR A 26 -8.70 0.77 -10.44
CA THR A 26 -9.35 2.06 -10.21
C THR A 26 -9.33 2.39 -8.74
N ASP A 27 -8.73 3.53 -8.40
CA ASP A 27 -8.68 3.99 -7.01
C ASP A 27 -8.87 5.52 -6.92
N PHE A 28 -9.72 5.97 -6.00
CA PHE A 28 -9.99 7.39 -5.75
C PHE A 28 -10.52 7.59 -4.33
N PHE A 29 -10.20 8.74 -3.72
CA PHE A 29 -10.60 9.04 -2.36
C PHE A 29 -10.70 10.55 -2.09
N THR A 30 -11.16 10.90 -0.90
CA THR A 30 -11.25 12.28 -0.42
C THR A 30 -9.89 12.80 0.08
N PRO A 31 -9.64 14.13 0.10
CA PRO A 31 -8.38 14.70 0.58
C PRO A 31 -7.99 14.23 1.99
N ILE A 32 -6.71 13.91 2.13
CA ILE A 32 -6.08 13.50 3.40
C ILE A 32 -5.00 14.48 3.84
N VAL A 33 -4.67 15.44 3.00
CA VAL A 33 -3.79 16.59 3.24
C VAL A 33 -4.45 17.86 2.72
N ASP A 34 -4.05 19.02 3.24
CA ASP A 34 -4.68 20.30 2.92
C ASP A 34 -4.19 20.90 1.58
N ASP A 35 -2.94 20.60 1.18
CA ASP A 35 -2.39 21.10 -0.08
C ASP A 35 -2.96 20.34 -1.28
N PRO A 36 -3.69 21.01 -2.21
CA PRO A 36 -4.33 20.34 -3.33
C PRO A 36 -3.35 19.66 -4.28
N TYR A 37 -2.17 20.25 -4.52
CA TYR A 37 -1.16 19.66 -5.40
C TYR A 37 -0.62 18.35 -4.81
N THR A 38 -0.27 18.36 -3.52
CA THR A 38 0.18 17.18 -2.79
C THR A 38 -0.89 16.10 -2.73
N PHE A 39 -2.17 16.48 -2.51
CA PHE A 39 -3.27 15.52 -2.58
C PHE A 39 -3.34 14.84 -3.95
N GLY A 40 -3.18 15.60 -5.04
CA GLY A 40 -3.12 15.06 -6.39
C GLY A 40 -1.98 14.04 -6.58
N GLN A 41 -0.80 14.36 -6.04
CA GLN A 41 0.34 13.44 -6.09
C GLN A 41 0.08 12.14 -5.33
N ILE A 42 -0.47 12.23 -4.11
CA ILE A 42 -0.76 11.07 -3.26
C ILE A 42 -1.81 10.17 -3.94
N ALA A 43 -2.89 10.76 -4.45
CA ALA A 43 -3.96 10.01 -5.10
C ALA A 43 -3.47 9.26 -6.35
N ALA A 44 -2.60 9.89 -7.14
CA ALA A 44 -2.00 9.24 -8.29
C ALA A 44 -1.00 8.14 -7.88
N ALA A 45 -0.14 8.39 -6.88
CA ALA A 45 0.81 7.40 -6.38
C ALA A 45 0.09 6.15 -5.84
N ASN A 46 -1.02 6.34 -5.13
CA ASN A 46 -1.85 5.27 -4.61
C ASN A 46 -2.49 4.44 -5.74
N ALA A 47 -3.11 5.08 -6.72
CA ALA A 47 -3.75 4.36 -7.84
C ALA A 47 -2.74 3.62 -8.75
N LEU A 48 -1.51 4.11 -8.86
CA LEU A 48 -0.43 3.45 -9.60
C LEU A 48 0.14 2.22 -8.86
N SER A 49 -0.05 2.16 -7.54
CA SER A 49 0.56 1.18 -6.66
C SER A 49 0.10 -0.26 -6.94
N ASP A 50 -1.19 -0.45 -7.24
CA ASP A 50 -1.74 -1.77 -7.62
C ASP A 50 -1.01 -2.37 -8.82
N VAL A 51 -0.66 -1.53 -9.81
CA VAL A 51 0.09 -2.02 -10.99
C VAL A 51 1.47 -2.51 -10.60
N TYR A 52 2.13 -1.81 -9.67
CA TYR A 52 3.43 -2.22 -9.14
C TYR A 52 3.34 -3.48 -8.26
N ALA A 53 2.28 -3.60 -7.46
CA ALA A 53 2.01 -4.79 -6.66
C ALA A 53 1.81 -6.04 -7.53
N MET A 54 1.18 -5.88 -8.70
CA MET A 54 1.01 -6.95 -9.70
C MET A 54 2.28 -7.22 -10.54
N GLY A 55 3.42 -6.60 -10.22
CA GLY A 55 4.70 -6.78 -10.94
C GLY A 55 4.72 -6.13 -12.33
N GLY A 56 3.78 -5.23 -12.61
CA GLY A 56 3.63 -4.55 -13.88
C GLY A 56 4.24 -3.17 -13.94
N ARG A 57 4.12 -2.52 -15.11
CA ARG A 57 4.44 -1.13 -15.33
C ARG A 57 3.19 -0.35 -15.78
N PRO A 58 2.91 0.82 -15.21
CA PRO A 58 1.81 1.69 -15.68
C PRO A 58 2.04 2.15 -17.12
N LEU A 59 0.94 2.25 -17.88
CA LEU A 59 0.95 2.75 -19.27
C LEU A 59 0.10 3.99 -19.43
N TRP A 60 -1.18 3.90 -19.06
CA TRP A 60 -2.20 4.91 -19.30
C TRP A 60 -3.09 5.10 -18.09
N CYS A 61 -3.54 6.34 -17.92
CA CYS A 61 -4.45 6.70 -16.83
C CYS A 61 -5.63 7.52 -17.35
N LEU A 62 -6.76 7.41 -16.65
CA LEU A 62 -7.90 8.30 -16.77
C LEU A 62 -8.18 8.95 -15.42
N ASN A 63 -8.36 10.27 -15.39
CA ASN A 63 -8.73 11.00 -14.19
C ASN A 63 -10.17 10.69 -13.76
N LEU A 64 -10.38 10.47 -12.48
CA LEU A 64 -11.70 10.38 -11.85
C LEU A 64 -11.84 11.53 -10.86
N VAL A 65 -12.82 12.40 -11.07
CA VAL A 65 -12.98 13.63 -10.31
C VAL A 65 -14.42 13.80 -9.83
N GLY A 66 -14.60 13.91 -8.52
CA GLY A 66 -15.77 14.51 -7.88
C GLY A 66 -15.38 15.87 -7.32
N TRP A 67 -16.09 16.96 -7.68
CA TRP A 67 -15.70 18.30 -7.26
C TRP A 67 -16.86 19.17 -6.82
N PRO A 68 -16.82 19.76 -5.61
CA PRO A 68 -17.87 20.64 -5.11
C PRO A 68 -17.67 22.08 -5.64
N ARG A 69 -18.06 22.34 -6.87
CA ARG A 69 -17.84 23.63 -7.59
C ARG A 69 -18.31 24.86 -6.82
N GLU A 70 -19.38 24.69 -6.03
CA GLU A 70 -19.94 25.80 -5.26
C GLU A 70 -19.17 26.10 -3.96
N LYS A 71 -18.33 25.16 -3.50
CA LYS A 71 -17.60 25.25 -2.22
C LYS A 71 -16.10 25.47 -2.41
N LEU A 72 -15.52 24.92 -3.46
CA LEU A 72 -14.08 24.96 -3.71
C LEU A 72 -13.76 25.55 -5.08
N PRO A 73 -12.74 26.43 -5.17
CA PRO A 73 -12.37 27.06 -6.43
C PRO A 73 -11.81 26.05 -7.43
N LEU A 74 -12.00 26.30 -8.73
CA LEU A 74 -11.46 25.46 -9.81
C LEU A 74 -9.93 25.49 -9.88
N ASP A 75 -9.29 26.53 -9.37
CA ASP A 75 -7.82 26.63 -9.29
C ASP A 75 -7.25 25.54 -8.36
N ALA A 76 -7.96 25.22 -7.27
CA ALA A 76 -7.58 24.10 -6.40
C ALA A 76 -7.71 22.74 -7.14
N LEU A 77 -8.79 22.54 -7.92
CA LEU A 77 -8.88 21.37 -8.80
C LEU A 77 -7.72 21.33 -9.82
N GLY A 78 -7.41 22.49 -10.41
CA GLY A 78 -6.24 22.61 -11.31
C GLY A 78 -4.93 22.19 -10.64
N ALA A 79 -4.74 22.50 -9.35
CA ALA A 79 -3.57 22.07 -8.60
C ALA A 79 -3.57 20.54 -8.35
N VAL A 80 -4.72 19.96 -7.98
CA VAL A 80 -4.88 18.48 -7.83
C VAL A 80 -4.51 17.77 -9.13
N LEU A 81 -5.06 18.21 -10.26
CA LEU A 81 -4.79 17.59 -11.56
C LEU A 81 -3.33 17.71 -11.98
N ARG A 82 -2.66 18.84 -11.69
CA ARG A 82 -1.20 18.99 -11.92
C ARG A 82 -0.40 18.02 -11.06
N GLY A 83 -0.69 17.92 -9.76
CA GLY A 83 -0.01 16.97 -8.88
C GLY A 83 -0.14 15.53 -9.36
N GLY A 84 -1.35 15.13 -9.78
CA GLY A 84 -1.58 13.82 -10.37
C GLY A 84 -0.83 13.60 -11.68
N ALA A 85 -0.83 14.60 -12.58
CA ALA A 85 -0.14 14.51 -13.85
C ALA A 85 1.38 14.38 -13.70
N ASP A 86 1.98 15.12 -12.77
CA ASP A 86 3.42 15.05 -12.49
C ASP A 86 3.80 13.67 -11.93
N MET A 87 2.95 13.08 -11.08
CA MET A 87 3.18 11.74 -10.55
C MET A 87 3.06 10.67 -11.64
N VAL A 88 2.04 10.74 -12.50
CA VAL A 88 1.87 9.83 -13.64
C VAL A 88 3.05 9.94 -14.62
N ALA A 89 3.55 11.16 -14.86
CA ALA A 89 4.74 11.38 -15.71
C ALA A 89 6.01 10.76 -15.07
N ARG A 90 6.20 10.88 -13.74
CA ARG A 90 7.29 10.21 -13.01
C ARG A 90 7.23 8.69 -13.13
N ALA A 91 6.03 8.11 -13.15
CA ALA A 91 5.82 6.68 -13.39
C ALA A 91 6.05 6.25 -14.85
N GLY A 92 6.38 7.18 -15.76
CA GLY A 92 6.54 6.90 -17.18
C GLY A 92 5.23 6.63 -17.93
N ALA A 93 4.09 6.90 -17.30
CA ALA A 93 2.74 6.72 -17.85
C ALA A 93 2.17 8.02 -18.42
N ARG A 94 0.96 7.97 -18.99
CA ARG A 94 0.27 9.12 -19.57
C ARG A 94 -1.20 9.18 -19.16
N ILE A 95 -1.68 10.38 -18.83
CA ILE A 95 -3.11 10.65 -18.70
C ILE A 95 -3.69 10.85 -20.09
N LEU A 96 -4.70 10.07 -20.44
CA LEU A 96 -5.37 10.11 -21.75
C LEU A 96 -6.70 10.88 -21.73
N GLY A 97 -7.20 11.22 -20.54
CA GLY A 97 -8.48 11.88 -20.35
C GLY A 97 -9.04 11.59 -18.95
N GLY A 98 -10.35 11.50 -18.87
CA GLY A 98 -11.04 11.21 -17.61
C GLY A 98 -12.47 11.74 -17.60
N HIS A 99 -13.08 11.71 -16.42
CA HIS A 99 -14.43 12.22 -16.20
C HIS A 99 -14.52 13.01 -14.90
N SER A 100 -15.37 14.04 -14.88
CA SER A 100 -15.64 14.83 -13.69
C SER A 100 -17.14 14.96 -13.46
N ILE A 101 -17.54 14.92 -12.21
CA ILE A 101 -18.93 15.14 -11.77
C ILE A 101 -18.98 16.19 -10.64
N ASP A 102 -20.14 16.82 -10.49
CA ASP A 102 -20.43 17.56 -9.26
C ASP A 102 -20.61 16.57 -8.11
N ASP A 103 -19.93 16.84 -6.99
CA ASP A 103 -20.00 16.01 -5.79
C ASP A 103 -19.90 16.93 -4.57
N PRO A 104 -20.67 16.70 -3.50
CA PRO A 104 -20.61 17.54 -2.29
C PRO A 104 -19.26 17.51 -1.56
N GLU A 105 -18.43 16.50 -1.85
CA GLU A 105 -17.07 16.33 -1.30
C GLU A 105 -16.05 16.18 -2.43
N PRO A 106 -14.86 16.81 -2.35
CA PRO A 106 -13.82 16.62 -3.34
C PRO A 106 -13.33 15.18 -3.31
N LYS A 107 -13.21 14.57 -4.50
CA LYS A 107 -12.65 13.23 -4.72
C LYS A 107 -11.76 13.27 -5.95
N TYR A 108 -10.62 12.61 -5.85
CA TYR A 108 -9.70 12.46 -6.96
C TYR A 108 -9.00 11.10 -6.92
N GLY A 109 -8.73 10.58 -8.07
CA GLY A 109 -7.94 9.40 -8.30
C GLY A 109 -7.88 9.04 -9.77
N LEU A 110 -7.47 7.83 -10.06
CA LEU A 110 -7.21 7.36 -11.41
C LEU A 110 -7.83 5.98 -11.65
N MET A 111 -8.29 5.77 -12.86
CA MET A 111 -8.27 4.46 -13.48
C MET A 111 -6.91 4.29 -14.13
N VAL A 112 -6.24 3.14 -13.89
CA VAL A 112 -4.90 2.86 -14.39
C VAL A 112 -4.91 1.58 -15.23
N VAL A 113 -4.28 1.66 -16.40
CA VAL A 113 -3.94 0.51 -17.24
C VAL A 113 -2.44 0.32 -17.17
N GLY A 114 -2.02 -0.86 -16.72
CA GLY A 114 -0.63 -1.31 -16.77
C GLY A 114 -0.45 -2.52 -17.69
N GLU A 115 0.78 -2.93 -17.87
CA GLU A 115 1.10 -4.20 -18.54
C GLU A 115 2.09 -5.02 -17.74
N VAL A 116 2.00 -6.35 -17.91
CA VAL A 116 2.90 -7.32 -17.31
C VAL A 116 3.07 -8.52 -18.23
N HIS A 117 4.21 -9.20 -18.15
CA HIS A 117 4.35 -10.52 -18.75
C HIS A 117 3.59 -11.55 -17.90
N PRO A 118 2.69 -12.38 -18.46
CA PRO A 118 1.86 -13.31 -17.69
C PRO A 118 2.62 -14.21 -16.72
N ASP A 119 3.82 -14.68 -17.12
CA ASP A 119 4.64 -15.59 -16.31
C ASP A 119 5.53 -14.86 -15.29
N ARG A 120 5.51 -13.52 -15.26
CA ARG A 120 6.32 -12.70 -14.36
C ARG A 120 5.48 -11.82 -13.43
N MET A 121 4.15 -11.94 -13.52
CA MET A 121 3.26 -11.20 -12.64
C MET A 121 3.43 -11.69 -11.20
N THR A 122 3.22 -10.78 -10.26
CA THR A 122 3.04 -11.05 -8.85
C THR A 122 1.54 -11.08 -8.53
N THR A 123 1.16 -11.89 -7.55
CA THR A 123 -0.22 -11.97 -7.05
C THR A 123 -0.19 -12.17 -5.55
N ASN A 124 -1.30 -11.95 -4.87
CA ASN A 124 -1.37 -12.29 -3.45
C ASN A 124 -1.62 -13.78 -3.17
N ALA A 125 -1.76 -14.62 -4.18
CA ALA A 125 -2.02 -16.06 -4.05
C ALA A 125 -0.77 -16.96 -4.23
N ALA A 126 0.45 -16.41 -4.20
CA ALA A 126 1.69 -17.13 -4.53
C ALA A 126 2.72 -17.21 -3.39
N ALA A 127 2.34 -16.90 -2.14
CA ALA A 127 3.21 -17.05 -0.99
C ALA A 127 3.38 -18.52 -0.60
N GLU A 128 4.61 -18.93 -0.31
CA GLU A 128 4.97 -20.32 0.02
C GLU A 128 5.49 -20.40 1.47
N VAL A 129 5.25 -21.54 2.13
CA VAL A 129 5.80 -21.79 3.48
C VAL A 129 7.34 -21.67 3.44
N GLY A 130 7.87 -20.87 4.37
CA GLY A 130 9.30 -20.55 4.46
C GLY A 130 9.67 -19.21 3.84
N ASP A 131 8.78 -18.57 3.05
CA ASP A 131 9.03 -17.23 2.51
C ASP A 131 9.21 -16.20 3.64
N ARG A 132 10.06 -15.20 3.39
CA ARG A 132 10.27 -14.05 4.28
C ARG A 132 9.40 -12.89 3.86
N LEU A 133 8.79 -12.22 4.83
CA LEU A 133 7.93 -11.06 4.61
C LEU A 133 8.75 -9.78 4.73
N VAL A 134 8.76 -8.99 3.65
CA VAL A 134 9.51 -7.72 3.59
C VAL A 134 8.56 -6.57 3.29
N LEU A 135 8.64 -5.50 4.09
CA LEU A 135 7.87 -4.26 3.93
C LEU A 135 8.77 -3.14 3.38
N THR A 136 8.29 -2.41 2.35
CA THR A 136 9.10 -1.47 1.58
C THR A 136 8.89 0.01 1.89
N LYS A 137 7.90 0.35 2.74
CA LYS A 137 7.69 1.68 3.33
C LYS A 137 7.32 1.55 4.80
N PRO A 138 7.60 2.58 5.62
CA PRO A 138 7.07 2.63 6.99
C PRO A 138 5.54 2.79 6.98
N ILE A 139 4.88 2.28 8.02
CA ILE A 139 3.44 2.42 8.23
C ILE A 139 3.11 3.47 9.31
N GLY A 140 1.84 3.91 9.37
CA GLY A 140 1.36 4.94 10.29
C GLY A 140 0.74 6.14 9.57
N THR A 141 0.51 6.08 8.25
CA THR A 141 -0.04 7.20 7.46
C THR A 141 -1.45 7.58 7.89
N GLY A 142 -2.30 6.62 8.26
CA GLY A 142 -3.66 6.88 8.72
C GLY A 142 -3.70 7.62 10.07
N ILE A 143 -2.85 7.22 11.00
CA ILE A 143 -2.67 7.89 12.30
C ILE A 143 -2.23 9.34 12.08
N VAL A 144 -1.18 9.57 11.27
CA VAL A 144 -0.67 10.91 10.98
C VAL A 144 -1.71 11.75 10.26
N ALA A 145 -2.40 11.22 9.22
CA ALA A 145 -3.45 11.92 8.50
C ALA A 145 -4.62 12.32 9.41
N THR A 146 -4.97 11.47 10.38
CA THR A 146 -5.99 11.80 11.39
C THR A 146 -5.53 12.94 12.30
N ALA A 147 -4.26 12.97 12.68
CA ALA A 147 -3.69 14.05 13.47
C ALA A 147 -3.60 15.36 12.66
N ILE A 148 -3.26 15.30 11.36
CA ILE A 148 -3.30 16.46 10.44
C ILE A 148 -4.71 17.07 10.44
N LYS A 149 -5.73 16.28 10.19
CA LYS A 149 -7.13 16.73 10.17
C LYS A 149 -7.58 17.38 11.46
N LYS A 150 -6.97 17.02 12.61
CA LYS A 150 -7.26 17.61 13.93
C LYS A 150 -6.32 18.76 14.28
N GLY A 151 -5.40 19.18 13.41
CA GLY A 151 -4.40 20.22 13.67
C GLY A 151 -3.39 19.86 14.76
N ALA A 152 -3.18 18.56 15.02
CA ALA A 152 -2.32 18.05 16.11
C ALA A 152 -1.01 17.43 15.61
N ALA A 153 -0.83 17.21 14.30
CA ALA A 153 0.37 16.60 13.76
C ALA A 153 1.56 17.59 13.76
N PRO A 154 2.73 17.20 14.31
CA PRO A 154 3.93 18.02 14.21
C PRO A 154 4.46 18.05 12.77
N ALA A 155 5.18 19.11 12.40
CA ALA A 155 5.61 19.37 11.03
C ALA A 155 6.53 18.26 10.44
N ASP A 156 7.33 17.62 11.27
CA ASP A 156 8.19 16.49 10.86
C ASP A 156 7.38 15.22 10.56
N ALA A 157 6.34 14.93 11.35
CA ALA A 157 5.42 13.83 11.06
C ALA A 157 4.62 14.08 9.76
N ILE A 158 4.17 15.32 9.53
CA ILE A 158 3.49 15.70 8.29
C ILE A 158 4.42 15.45 7.08
N ARG A 159 5.66 15.93 7.15
CA ARG A 159 6.63 15.70 6.07
C ARG A 159 6.89 14.22 5.83
N ALA A 160 7.19 13.45 6.89
CA ALA A 160 7.48 12.02 6.77
C ALA A 160 6.30 11.24 6.14
N ALA A 161 5.07 11.54 6.54
CA ALA A 161 3.89 10.90 5.97
C ALA A 161 3.67 11.34 4.50
N THR A 162 3.83 12.63 4.19
CA THR A 162 3.71 13.15 2.83
C THR A 162 4.74 12.51 1.91
N ASP A 163 6.01 12.45 2.33
CA ASP A 163 7.09 11.83 1.57
C ASP A 163 6.80 10.34 1.32
N ALA A 164 6.31 9.62 2.34
CA ALA A 164 5.94 8.22 2.20
C ALA A 164 4.79 8.03 1.19
N MET A 165 3.74 8.84 1.28
CA MET A 165 2.56 8.75 0.42
C MET A 165 2.82 9.20 -1.03
N THR A 166 3.75 10.14 -1.26
CA THR A 166 4.13 10.61 -2.61
C THR A 166 5.26 9.79 -3.25
N THR A 167 5.87 8.85 -2.53
CA THR A 167 6.87 7.94 -3.09
C THR A 167 6.19 6.82 -3.87
N LEU A 168 6.57 6.63 -5.15
CA LEU A 168 6.11 5.52 -5.97
C LEU A 168 6.66 4.19 -5.47
N ASN A 169 5.95 3.09 -5.73
CA ASN A 169 6.40 1.73 -5.45
C ASN A 169 7.18 1.10 -6.61
N ASP A 170 7.57 1.89 -7.62
CA ASP A 170 8.31 1.45 -8.82
C ASP A 170 9.67 0.80 -8.48
N GLY A 171 10.45 1.42 -7.58
CA GLY A 171 11.72 0.88 -7.11
C GLY A 171 11.56 -0.45 -6.35
N ALA A 172 10.49 -0.56 -5.54
CA ALA A 172 10.17 -1.79 -4.82
C ALA A 172 9.75 -2.91 -5.79
N ALA A 173 8.93 -2.60 -6.80
CA ALA A 173 8.52 -3.54 -7.84
C ALA A 173 9.71 -4.02 -8.69
N ALA A 174 10.62 -3.11 -9.06
CA ALA A 174 11.86 -3.46 -9.79
C ALA A 174 12.75 -4.40 -8.96
N ALA A 175 12.90 -4.11 -7.65
CA ALA A 175 13.66 -4.97 -6.74
C ALA A 175 13.00 -6.35 -6.58
N ALA A 176 11.68 -6.41 -6.41
CA ALA A 176 10.91 -7.64 -6.33
C ALA A 176 11.07 -8.52 -7.59
N ALA A 177 10.94 -7.91 -8.77
CA ALA A 177 11.14 -8.59 -10.05
C ALA A 177 12.57 -9.16 -10.17
N SER A 178 13.60 -8.37 -9.81
CA SER A 178 15.00 -8.82 -9.84
C SER A 178 15.25 -9.99 -8.90
N ALA A 179 14.57 -10.06 -7.75
CA ALA A 179 14.68 -11.12 -6.76
C ALA A 179 13.80 -12.35 -7.09
N GLY A 180 12.95 -12.27 -8.11
CA GLY A 180 12.03 -13.34 -8.48
C GLY A 180 10.89 -13.53 -7.48
N VAL A 181 10.46 -12.45 -6.83
CA VAL A 181 9.28 -12.43 -5.96
C VAL A 181 8.04 -12.80 -6.78
N ARG A 182 7.19 -13.66 -6.23
CA ARG A 182 5.96 -14.12 -6.86
C ARG A 182 4.71 -13.65 -6.11
N ALA A 183 4.82 -13.43 -4.80
CA ALA A 183 3.73 -12.95 -3.97
C ALA A 183 4.02 -11.54 -3.45
N ALA A 184 3.11 -10.63 -3.78
CA ALA A 184 3.18 -9.23 -3.37
C ALA A 184 1.76 -8.66 -3.26
N THR A 185 1.59 -7.66 -2.41
CA THR A 185 0.43 -6.75 -2.35
C THR A 185 0.93 -5.40 -1.87
N ASP A 186 0.23 -4.32 -2.16
CA ASP A 186 0.50 -3.05 -1.50
C ASP A 186 -0.31 -2.93 -0.20
N VAL A 187 0.22 -2.18 0.76
CA VAL A 187 -0.43 -2.02 2.06
C VAL A 187 -1.20 -0.71 2.09
N THR A 188 -2.51 -0.79 1.91
CA THR A 188 -3.39 0.39 1.84
C THR A 188 -4.50 0.36 2.92
N GLY A 189 -5.73 0.63 2.58
CA GLY A 189 -6.83 0.91 3.50
C GLY A 189 -7.16 -0.16 4.53
N PHE A 190 -6.85 -1.43 4.27
CA PHE A 190 -7.04 -2.53 5.22
C PHE A 190 -5.88 -2.70 6.21
N GLY A 191 -4.80 -1.92 6.06
CA GLY A 191 -3.63 -1.98 6.92
C GLY A 191 -2.80 -3.25 6.73
N LEU A 192 -1.66 -3.33 7.44
CA LEU A 192 -0.74 -4.45 7.30
C LEU A 192 -1.42 -5.80 7.58
N LEU A 193 -2.20 -5.90 8.67
CA LEU A 193 -2.84 -7.15 9.06
C LEU A 193 -3.89 -7.61 8.04
N GLY A 194 -4.67 -6.67 7.48
CA GLY A 194 -5.69 -7.00 6.49
C GLY A 194 -5.11 -7.47 5.16
N HIS A 195 -4.11 -6.77 4.62
CA HIS A 195 -3.46 -7.15 3.37
C HIS A 195 -2.64 -8.43 3.51
N LEU A 196 -1.89 -8.59 4.60
CA LEU A 196 -1.20 -9.85 4.89
C LEU A 196 -2.19 -11.01 5.03
N GLY A 197 -3.28 -10.83 5.80
CA GLY A 197 -4.31 -11.84 5.97
C GLY A 197 -4.95 -12.28 4.63
N ALA A 198 -5.20 -11.33 3.72
CA ALA A 198 -5.70 -11.62 2.38
C ALA A 198 -4.69 -12.45 1.55
N MET A 199 -3.41 -12.05 1.55
CA MET A 199 -2.33 -12.80 0.89
C MET A 199 -2.22 -14.24 1.43
N LEU A 200 -2.23 -14.41 2.75
CA LEU A 200 -2.13 -15.72 3.39
C LEU A 200 -3.34 -16.61 3.12
N LEU A 201 -4.54 -16.03 3.12
CA LEU A 201 -5.76 -16.75 2.79
C LEU A 201 -5.75 -17.22 1.34
N ALA A 202 -5.39 -16.34 0.41
CA ALA A 202 -5.31 -16.66 -1.02
C ALA A 202 -4.24 -17.71 -1.33
N SER A 203 -3.13 -17.70 -0.57
CA SER A 203 -2.02 -18.66 -0.71
C SER A 203 -2.23 -19.97 0.07
N GLY A 204 -3.26 -20.06 0.92
CA GLY A 204 -3.52 -21.26 1.74
C GLY A 204 -2.52 -21.48 2.88
N VAL A 205 -1.90 -20.43 3.41
CA VAL A 205 -0.81 -20.47 4.40
C VAL A 205 -1.09 -19.56 5.61
N ALA A 206 -0.20 -19.57 6.59
CA ALA A 206 -0.18 -18.71 7.77
C ALA A 206 1.11 -17.87 7.81
N ALA A 207 1.23 -16.95 8.77
CA ALA A 207 2.46 -16.22 8.98
C ALA A 207 2.71 -15.86 10.45
N GLU A 208 3.97 -15.58 10.73
CA GLU A 208 4.43 -14.94 11.96
C GLU A 208 5.03 -13.57 11.59
N ILE A 209 4.71 -12.52 12.36
CA ILE A 209 5.33 -11.20 12.24
C ILE A 209 5.88 -10.72 13.56
N TRP A 210 6.95 -9.93 13.51
CA TRP A 210 7.61 -9.33 14.67
C TRP A 210 7.34 -7.84 14.71
N ALA A 211 6.54 -7.38 15.66
CA ALA A 211 6.13 -5.98 15.79
C ALA A 211 7.32 -5.01 15.91
N GLY A 212 8.41 -5.45 16.55
CA GLY A 212 9.63 -4.65 16.68
C GLY A 212 10.45 -4.52 15.39
N ALA A 213 10.15 -5.32 14.36
CA ALA A 213 10.77 -5.22 13.03
C ALA A 213 9.98 -4.37 12.06
N VAL A 214 8.72 -4.04 12.36
CA VAL A 214 7.86 -3.21 11.51
C VAL A 214 8.37 -1.77 11.51
N PRO A 215 8.67 -1.17 10.34
CA PRO A 215 9.11 0.23 10.26
C PRO A 215 7.92 1.18 10.46
N TRP A 216 8.11 2.20 11.29
CA TRP A 216 7.10 3.19 11.64
C TRP A 216 7.46 4.58 11.15
N LEU A 217 6.45 5.35 10.73
CA LEU A 217 6.60 6.78 10.52
C LEU A 217 6.99 7.48 11.82
N ALA A 218 7.88 8.46 11.72
CA ALA A 218 8.29 9.27 12.86
C ALA A 218 7.06 9.92 13.53
N GLY A 219 6.96 9.79 14.85
CA GLY A 219 5.86 10.33 15.63
C GLY A 219 4.55 9.54 15.62
N ALA A 220 4.38 8.53 14.75
CA ALA A 220 3.13 7.78 14.64
C ALA A 220 2.71 7.14 15.99
N ARG A 221 3.65 6.55 16.74
CA ARG A 221 3.37 5.94 18.04
C ARG A 221 2.78 6.95 19.03
N ARG A 222 3.44 8.11 19.20
CA ARG A 222 2.95 9.15 20.10
C ARG A 222 1.57 9.64 19.70
N LEU A 223 1.33 9.89 18.41
CA LEU A 223 0.03 10.30 17.91
C LEU A 223 -1.05 9.25 18.15
N ALA A 224 -0.70 7.96 18.07
CA ALA A 224 -1.62 6.87 18.41
C ALA A 224 -1.95 6.86 19.91
N GLU A 225 -0.95 7.02 20.77
CA GLU A 225 -1.10 7.16 22.24
C GLU A 225 -1.95 8.39 22.63
N ASP A 226 -1.82 9.49 21.87
CA ASP A 226 -2.65 10.69 22.00
C ASP A 226 -4.09 10.51 21.42
N GLY A 227 -4.44 9.31 20.92
CA GLY A 227 -5.78 8.96 20.45
C GLY A 227 -6.12 9.40 19.03
N HIS A 228 -5.13 9.69 18.17
CA HIS A 228 -5.32 10.03 16.76
C HIS A 228 -5.49 8.77 15.89
N ILE A 229 -6.45 7.92 16.22
CA ILE A 229 -6.72 6.66 15.53
C ILE A 229 -7.86 6.83 14.52
N PRO A 230 -7.67 6.50 13.22
CA PRO A 230 -8.74 6.52 12.23
C PRO A 230 -9.86 5.52 12.57
N GLY A 231 -11.09 5.84 12.18
CA GLY A 231 -12.21 4.89 12.29
C GLY A 231 -11.98 3.62 11.45
N GLY A 232 -11.29 3.74 10.32
CA GLY A 232 -10.87 2.61 9.48
C GLY A 232 -9.97 1.63 10.23
N THR A 233 -8.97 2.14 10.93
CA THR A 233 -8.03 1.35 11.74
C THR A 233 -8.72 0.51 12.82
N ARG A 234 -9.72 1.07 13.50
CA ARG A 234 -10.51 0.31 14.49
C ARG A 234 -11.32 -0.82 13.83
N ARG A 235 -11.90 -0.57 12.65
CA ARG A 235 -12.60 -1.61 11.89
C ARG A 235 -11.64 -2.69 11.39
N ASN A 236 -10.44 -2.30 10.94
CA ASN A 236 -9.41 -3.24 10.51
C ASN A 236 -8.98 -4.16 11.64
N LEU A 237 -8.71 -3.62 12.85
CA LEU A 237 -8.37 -4.43 14.02
C LEU A 237 -9.50 -5.41 14.38
N ALA A 238 -10.75 -4.93 14.40
CA ALA A 238 -11.91 -5.78 14.66
C ALA A 238 -12.04 -6.92 13.62
N SER A 239 -11.82 -6.63 12.34
CA SER A 239 -11.87 -7.63 11.27
C SER A 239 -10.72 -8.65 11.35
N ALA A 240 -9.52 -8.20 11.75
CA ALA A 240 -8.35 -9.07 11.90
C ALA A 240 -8.40 -9.94 13.17
N SER A 241 -9.25 -9.62 14.14
CA SER A 241 -9.26 -10.28 15.47
C SER A 241 -9.52 -11.79 15.42
N GLU A 242 -10.26 -12.28 14.41
CA GLU A 242 -10.57 -13.71 14.26
C GLU A 242 -9.39 -14.54 13.71
N THR A 243 -8.42 -13.87 13.08
CA THR A 243 -7.30 -14.51 12.41
C THR A 243 -5.95 -14.12 12.98
N THR A 244 -5.89 -13.12 13.87
CA THR A 244 -4.66 -12.64 14.48
C THR A 244 -4.55 -13.04 15.94
N SER A 245 -3.45 -13.69 16.28
CA SER A 245 -3.06 -14.03 17.65
C SER A 245 -1.87 -13.17 18.07
N TRP A 246 -1.82 -12.83 19.36
CA TRP A 246 -0.84 -11.90 19.90
C TRP A 246 -0.07 -12.54 21.03
N ASP A 247 1.23 -12.29 21.12
CA ASP A 247 1.98 -12.60 22.33
C ASP A 247 1.41 -11.83 23.54
N PRO A 248 1.55 -12.36 24.76
CA PRO A 248 1.12 -11.64 25.96
C PRO A 248 1.76 -10.27 26.09
N GLY A 249 0.96 -9.28 26.53
CA GLY A 249 1.43 -7.94 26.87
C GLY A 249 1.31 -6.89 25.76
N PHE A 250 0.74 -7.22 24.58
CA PHE A 250 0.32 -6.17 23.62
C PHE A 250 -0.83 -5.35 24.20
N ASP A 251 -0.67 -4.04 24.21
CA ASP A 251 -1.78 -3.12 24.51
C ASP A 251 -2.63 -2.81 23.25
N GLU A 252 -3.78 -2.15 23.47
CA GLU A 252 -4.69 -1.80 22.39
C GLU A 252 -4.05 -0.84 21.37
N VAL A 253 -3.17 0.06 21.82
CA VAL A 253 -2.51 1.04 20.92
C VAL A 253 -1.55 0.32 19.98
N GLU A 254 -0.76 -0.62 20.49
CA GLU A 254 0.14 -1.43 19.67
C GLU A 254 -0.61 -2.26 18.62
N GLN A 255 -1.74 -2.85 19.01
CA GLN A 255 -2.61 -3.60 18.10
C GLN A 255 -3.22 -2.69 17.02
N LEU A 256 -3.73 -1.51 17.42
CA LEU A 256 -4.28 -0.52 16.50
C LEU A 256 -3.22 -0.01 15.51
N MET A 257 -2.00 0.21 15.97
CA MET A 257 -0.91 0.63 15.08
C MET A 257 -0.66 -0.39 13.97
N LEU A 258 -0.57 -1.70 14.28
CA LEU A 258 -0.39 -2.75 13.27
C LEU A 258 -1.59 -2.92 12.31
N ALA A 259 -2.78 -2.49 12.73
CA ALA A 259 -3.99 -2.46 11.91
C ALA A 259 -4.21 -1.12 11.20
N ASP A 260 -3.27 -0.14 11.34
CA ASP A 260 -3.48 1.21 10.83
C ASP A 260 -3.72 1.25 9.32
N ALA A 261 -4.82 1.89 8.92
CA ALA A 261 -5.18 2.09 7.52
C ALA A 261 -4.11 2.96 6.84
N GLN A 262 -3.52 2.48 5.76
CA GLN A 262 -2.51 3.22 5.02
C GLN A 262 -3.10 3.90 3.79
N THR A 263 -2.52 5.01 3.38
CA THR A 263 -2.71 5.61 2.06
C THR A 263 -1.39 5.58 1.33
N SER A 264 -1.38 5.07 0.10
CA SER A 264 -0.17 4.93 -0.71
C SER A 264 0.99 4.27 0.05
N GLY A 265 0.70 3.17 0.75
CA GLY A 265 1.69 2.42 1.52
C GLY A 265 2.70 1.69 0.64
N GLY A 266 3.60 0.95 1.30
CA GLY A 266 4.64 0.17 0.61
C GLY A 266 4.12 -1.18 0.13
N LEU A 267 4.93 -1.86 -0.66
CA LEU A 267 4.69 -3.26 -1.00
C LEU A 267 5.04 -4.15 0.19
N LEU A 268 4.20 -5.15 0.42
CA LEU A 268 4.48 -6.31 1.25
C LEU A 268 4.85 -7.46 0.31
N LEU A 269 6.08 -7.95 0.43
CA LEU A 269 6.68 -8.94 -0.45
C LEU A 269 6.92 -10.24 0.31
N ALA A 270 6.49 -11.37 -0.24
CA ALA A 270 6.91 -12.69 0.22
C ALA A 270 8.04 -13.21 -0.68
N VAL A 271 9.20 -13.46 -0.11
CA VAL A 271 10.43 -13.80 -0.83
C VAL A 271 11.08 -15.06 -0.27
N ARG A 272 11.54 -15.93 -1.14
CA ARG A 272 12.30 -17.12 -0.73
C ARG A 272 13.55 -16.73 0.06
N PRO A 273 13.92 -17.46 1.12
CA PRO A 273 15.07 -17.11 1.96
C PRO A 273 16.37 -16.92 1.18
N ALA A 274 16.62 -17.74 0.18
CA ALA A 274 17.82 -17.66 -0.66
C ALA A 274 17.90 -16.37 -1.51
N ALA A 275 16.77 -15.73 -1.80
CA ALA A 275 16.70 -14.48 -2.57
C ALA A 275 16.62 -13.22 -1.68
N LEU A 276 16.38 -13.37 -0.38
CA LEU A 276 16.23 -12.25 0.56
C LEU A 276 17.43 -11.29 0.55
N PRO A 277 18.71 -11.74 0.62
CA PRO A 277 19.83 -10.80 0.62
C PRO A 277 19.89 -9.95 -0.67
N ARG A 278 19.55 -10.55 -1.82
CA ARG A 278 19.49 -9.84 -3.11
C ARG A 278 18.34 -8.85 -3.14
N LEU A 279 17.16 -9.22 -2.61
CA LEU A 279 16.03 -8.32 -2.50
C LEU A 279 16.38 -7.11 -1.65
N LEU A 280 16.89 -7.30 -0.44
CA LEU A 280 17.23 -6.19 0.47
C LEU A 280 18.28 -5.26 -0.13
N ALA A 281 19.33 -5.79 -0.76
CA ALA A 281 20.34 -5.00 -1.45
C ALA A 281 19.75 -4.19 -2.62
N SER A 282 18.82 -4.79 -3.38
CA SER A 282 18.13 -4.12 -4.49
C SER A 282 17.19 -3.03 -4.00
N LEU A 283 16.38 -3.28 -2.95
CA LEU A 283 15.54 -2.26 -2.32
C LEU A 283 16.37 -1.05 -1.85
N PHE A 284 17.49 -1.30 -1.19
CA PHE A 284 18.40 -0.25 -0.77
C PHE A 284 18.95 0.56 -1.98
N SER A 285 19.37 -0.12 -3.04
CA SER A 285 19.91 0.55 -4.24
C SER A 285 18.88 1.39 -5.00
N HIS A 286 17.60 1.01 -4.92
CA HIS A 286 16.48 1.78 -5.46
C HIS A 286 15.99 2.90 -4.53
N GLY A 287 16.57 3.04 -3.33
CA GLY A 287 16.22 4.08 -2.39
C GLY A 287 14.81 3.94 -1.82
N THR A 288 14.32 2.71 -1.65
CA THR A 288 13.03 2.47 -0.98
C THR A 288 13.07 2.98 0.46
N LEU A 289 11.94 3.51 0.96
CA LEU A 289 11.86 4.13 2.29
C LEU A 289 12.07 3.13 3.44
N ALA A 290 11.82 1.85 3.17
CA ALA A 290 12.17 0.75 4.06
C ALA A 290 12.57 -0.48 3.24
N ALA A 291 13.34 -1.37 3.86
CA ALA A 291 13.70 -2.70 3.39
C ALA A 291 13.70 -3.61 4.63
N ALA A 292 12.53 -3.76 5.25
CA ALA A 292 12.38 -4.37 6.56
C ALA A 292 11.84 -5.80 6.46
N GLU A 293 12.64 -6.80 6.86
CA GLU A 293 12.14 -8.14 7.10
C GLU A 293 11.31 -8.14 8.38
N ILE A 294 9.99 -8.32 8.23
CA ILE A 294 9.05 -8.19 9.34
C ILE A 294 8.49 -9.53 9.82
N GLY A 295 8.74 -10.63 9.09
CA GLY A 295 8.13 -11.91 9.42
C GLY A 295 8.48 -13.03 8.45
N ALA A 296 7.79 -14.15 8.61
CA ALA A 296 7.92 -15.32 7.76
C ALA A 296 6.56 -16.00 7.55
N VAL A 297 6.41 -16.60 6.35
CA VAL A 297 5.26 -17.44 6.01
C VAL A 297 5.47 -18.84 6.60
N GLY A 298 4.45 -19.35 7.28
CA GLY A 298 4.45 -20.64 7.95
C GLY A 298 3.28 -21.53 7.54
N ALA A 299 3.37 -22.80 7.93
CA ALA A 299 2.22 -23.70 7.85
C ALA A 299 1.23 -23.37 8.98
N GLY A 300 -0.07 -23.43 8.68
CA GLY A 300 -1.10 -23.19 9.68
C GLY A 300 -2.49 -23.00 9.05
N ARG A 301 -3.44 -22.49 9.83
CA ARG A 301 -4.76 -22.14 9.32
C ARG A 301 -4.61 -21.03 8.27
N PRO A 302 -5.10 -21.19 7.03
CA PRO A 302 -5.02 -20.16 6.02
C PRO A 302 -5.53 -18.80 6.51
N GLY A 303 -4.74 -17.75 6.28
CA GLY A 303 -5.05 -16.38 6.68
C GLY A 303 -4.71 -16.04 8.14
N SER A 304 -4.20 -16.99 8.95
CA SER A 304 -3.85 -16.70 10.35
C SER A 304 -2.49 -16.03 10.47
N ILE A 305 -2.40 -15.08 11.41
CA ILE A 305 -1.20 -14.30 11.72
C ILE A 305 -0.89 -14.45 13.22
N GLN A 306 0.33 -14.85 13.55
CA GLN A 306 0.87 -14.76 14.92
C GLN A 306 1.74 -13.51 15.01
N VAL A 307 1.46 -12.63 15.96
CA VAL A 307 2.23 -11.41 16.20
C VAL A 307 3.10 -11.58 17.42
N HIS A 308 4.41 -11.51 17.20
CA HIS A 308 5.42 -11.61 18.26
C HIS A 308 5.91 -10.23 18.70
N ARG A 309 6.23 -10.10 20.00
CA ARG A 309 6.97 -8.94 20.50
C ARG A 309 8.45 -9.02 20.11
N GLY A 310 9.10 -7.87 20.05
CA GLY A 310 10.53 -7.79 19.76
C GLY A 310 10.85 -7.77 18.27
N SER A 311 12.13 -7.91 17.97
CA SER A 311 12.66 -7.97 16.61
C SER A 311 12.89 -9.41 16.20
N TYR A 312 12.77 -9.68 14.91
CA TYR A 312 13.15 -10.97 14.38
C TYR A 312 14.63 -11.23 14.66
N ALA A 313 14.93 -12.35 15.30
CA ALA A 313 16.28 -12.91 15.41
C ALA A 313 16.31 -14.16 14.52
N PRO A 314 17.14 -14.19 13.45
CA PRO A 314 17.23 -15.32 12.55
C PRO A 314 17.79 -16.56 13.21
#